data_ac6d9df4ff9551a01d0d09d5ca484604
#
_entry.id   ac6d9df4ff9551a01d0d09d5ca484604
#
_cell.length_a   1.000
_cell.length_b   1.000
_cell.length_c   1.000
_cell.angle_alpha   90.00
_cell.angle_beta   90.00
_cell.angle_gamma   90.00
#
_symmetry.space_group_name_H-M   'P 1'
#
loop_
_entity.id
_entity.type
_entity.pdbx_description
1 polymer ?
#
loop_
_entity_poly.entity_id
_entity_poly.type
_entity_poly.pdbx_seq_one_letter_code
_entity_poly.pdbx_strand_id
1 'polypeptide(L)'
;MILEAFAVRPDRQHRDQALRWLWSLALVGALVVEGERVWLAMVQPLWLDETWTGAIAGTESWRAFGREVYLEVNPPLYYLVMRLWTAAFGLSDMALKIPGLLALVAAAAAPVLARPKGLPRDATCCWALLLFFWWGCGLFLDARGYSLLLAVSTLQCLAFARLLRAPSTAKAAGWCALAGAAILIHYYALFVGLAQGLVYLTVWRWRAVKTAPAILALAPTAAWMAYHAPRLAQYGRGDVAWHPPLSAASFVSFAAFPLGAYSLTLALTAAGFLAGAALISMLGERRAPSVAAAAPADAALADADQAQARRALWLTAAAGLAALALVLVSAALRPSLTARYLIPITPSILLGAVLCAGRLRRAAFVRAALVVIFFAFALDPAGLAAKLADPTAYGAETGSAFIMRHGADEVVFICDHPVAKIMDPGSLRRMAGFFFQRVGYSAKIDLLVVTSKDDANRLAVQAASRPRTAILWLYNRTDNTSARTHPPAVSQIDPRWTCQTVGDGQVGTMACVQAGTGVRAG
;
A
#
# COMPACT_ATOMS: atom_id res chain seq x y z
N MET A 1 -16.72 -21.93 -40.85
CA MET A 1 -16.09 -23.12 -40.22
C MET A 1 -15.52 -22.85 -38.83
N ILE A 2 -14.70 -21.79 -38.59
CA ILE A 2 -14.13 -21.51 -37.24
C ILE A 2 -15.20 -20.97 -36.26
N LEU A 3 -16.20 -20.23 -36.72
CA LEU A 3 -17.27 -19.70 -35.87
C LEU A 3 -18.36 -20.76 -35.50
N GLU A 4 -18.51 -21.83 -36.28
CA GLU A 4 -19.46 -22.92 -35.99
C GLU A 4 -18.94 -23.87 -34.90
N ALA A 5 -17.63 -24.05 -34.75
CA ALA A 5 -17.03 -24.87 -33.69
C ALA A 5 -17.30 -24.32 -32.27
N PHE A 6 -17.67 -23.03 -32.14
CA PHE A 6 -18.08 -22.44 -30.88
C PHE A 6 -19.59 -22.55 -30.59
N ALA A 7 -20.36 -23.10 -31.50
CA ALA A 7 -21.84 -23.25 -31.38
C ALA A 7 -22.28 -24.51 -30.59
N VAL A 8 -21.38 -25.46 -30.35
CA VAL A 8 -21.67 -26.60 -29.47
C VAL A 8 -21.78 -26.08 -28.05
N ARG A 9 -23.02 -26.02 -27.52
CA ARG A 9 -23.26 -25.72 -26.11
C ARG A 9 -22.60 -26.83 -25.28
N PRO A 10 -21.48 -26.58 -24.59
CA PRO A 10 -20.88 -27.62 -23.75
C PRO A 10 -21.90 -28.03 -22.70
N ASP A 11 -22.03 -29.33 -22.50
CA ASP A 11 -22.87 -29.91 -21.49
C ASP A 11 -22.62 -29.22 -20.13
N ARG A 12 -23.67 -29.09 -19.33
CA ARG A 12 -23.62 -28.43 -18.01
C ARG A 12 -22.49 -29.01 -17.16
N GLN A 13 -22.27 -30.32 -17.25
CA GLN A 13 -21.24 -31.06 -16.53
C GLN A 13 -19.81 -30.60 -16.92
N HIS A 14 -19.52 -30.47 -18.21
CA HIS A 14 -18.21 -30.00 -18.71
C HIS A 14 -17.92 -28.55 -18.30
N ARG A 15 -18.96 -27.71 -18.28
CA ARG A 15 -18.82 -26.32 -17.83
C ARG A 15 -18.49 -26.22 -16.35
N ASP A 16 -19.18 -26.99 -15.51
CA ASP A 16 -18.96 -27.00 -14.07
C ASP A 16 -17.59 -27.60 -13.70
N GLN A 17 -17.15 -28.58 -14.50
CA GLN A 17 -15.80 -29.14 -14.39
C GLN A 17 -14.71 -28.10 -14.75
N ALA A 18 -14.87 -27.39 -15.87
CA ALA A 18 -13.95 -26.34 -16.29
C ALA A 18 -13.83 -25.22 -15.25
N LEU A 19 -14.96 -24.81 -14.65
CA LEU A 19 -14.96 -23.82 -13.56
C LEU A 19 -14.23 -24.33 -12.32
N ARG A 20 -14.43 -25.59 -11.94
CA ARG A 20 -13.67 -26.19 -10.81
C ARG A 20 -12.18 -26.19 -11.07
N TRP A 21 -11.73 -26.55 -12.27
CA TRP A 21 -10.31 -26.49 -12.65
C TRP A 21 -9.76 -25.07 -12.58
N LEU A 22 -10.48 -24.05 -13.07
CA LEU A 22 -10.06 -22.66 -13.00
C LEU A 22 -9.89 -22.17 -11.56
N TRP A 23 -10.84 -22.52 -10.68
CA TRP A 23 -10.73 -22.16 -9.26
C TRP A 23 -9.60 -22.92 -8.54
N SER A 24 -9.39 -24.19 -8.88
CA SER A 24 -8.25 -24.96 -8.34
C SER A 24 -6.93 -24.37 -8.79
N LEU A 25 -6.81 -23.99 -10.06
CA LEU A 25 -5.63 -23.33 -10.61
C LEU A 25 -5.38 -21.98 -9.92
N ALA A 26 -6.43 -21.19 -9.71
CA ALA A 26 -6.32 -19.92 -8.99
C ALA A 26 -5.85 -20.11 -7.54
N LEU A 27 -6.29 -21.17 -6.86
CA LEU A 27 -5.83 -21.48 -5.50
C LEU A 27 -4.35 -21.92 -5.49
N VAL A 28 -3.96 -22.80 -6.41
CA VAL A 28 -2.53 -23.19 -6.57
C VAL A 28 -1.69 -21.95 -6.88
N GLY A 29 -2.18 -21.10 -7.79
CA GLY A 29 -1.54 -19.84 -8.11
C GLY A 29 -1.37 -18.92 -6.89
N ALA A 30 -2.38 -18.87 -6.01
CA ALA A 30 -2.29 -18.10 -4.77
C ALA A 30 -1.18 -18.63 -3.85
N LEU A 31 -1.04 -19.94 -3.72
CA LEU A 31 0.03 -20.56 -2.93
C LEU A 31 1.42 -20.28 -3.53
N VAL A 32 1.55 -20.32 -4.86
CA VAL A 32 2.82 -20.00 -5.55
C VAL A 32 3.21 -18.53 -5.33
N VAL A 33 2.27 -17.60 -5.55
CA VAL A 33 2.53 -16.16 -5.37
C VAL A 33 2.86 -15.84 -3.90
N GLU A 34 2.16 -16.47 -2.94
CA GLU A 34 2.49 -16.24 -1.53
C GLU A 34 3.87 -16.83 -1.16
N GLY A 35 4.20 -18.01 -1.70
CA GLY A 35 5.54 -18.58 -1.55
C GLY A 35 6.63 -17.66 -2.08
N GLU A 36 6.43 -17.07 -3.27
CA GLU A 36 7.32 -16.06 -3.84
C GLU A 36 7.45 -14.83 -2.93
N ARG A 37 6.34 -14.31 -2.42
CA ARG A 37 6.34 -13.14 -1.52
C ARG A 37 7.08 -13.42 -0.22
N VAL A 38 6.83 -14.57 0.40
CA VAL A 38 7.54 -14.99 1.61
C VAL A 38 9.04 -15.07 1.33
N TRP A 39 9.43 -15.71 0.21
CA TRP A 39 10.82 -15.82 -0.19
C TRP A 39 11.46 -14.44 -0.44
N LEU A 40 10.79 -13.54 -1.17
CA LEU A 40 11.28 -12.17 -1.38
C LEU A 40 11.42 -11.41 -0.06
N ALA A 41 10.47 -11.56 0.86
CA ALA A 41 10.55 -10.95 2.19
C ALA A 41 11.76 -11.44 2.99
N MET A 42 12.21 -12.68 2.75
CA MET A 42 13.40 -13.25 3.40
C MET A 42 14.72 -12.73 2.81
N VAL A 43 14.78 -12.53 1.48
CA VAL A 43 16.05 -12.21 0.80
C VAL A 43 16.26 -10.72 0.52
N GLN A 44 15.21 -9.92 0.52
CA GLN A 44 15.32 -8.48 0.29
C GLN A 44 15.65 -7.73 1.58
N PRO A 45 16.72 -6.91 1.60
CA PRO A 45 16.99 -6.03 2.73
C PRO A 45 15.90 -4.97 2.88
N LEU A 46 15.85 -4.31 4.04
CA LEU A 46 14.94 -3.20 4.27
C LEU A 46 15.37 -1.98 3.46
N TRP A 47 14.41 -1.38 2.76
CA TRP A 47 14.64 -0.09 2.15
C TRP A 47 14.36 1.07 3.12
N LEU A 48 14.61 2.31 2.69
CA LEU A 48 14.61 3.49 3.57
C LEU A 48 13.36 3.62 4.45
N ASP A 49 12.15 3.53 3.85
CA ASP A 49 10.91 3.68 4.61
C ASP A 49 10.67 2.53 5.61
N GLU A 50 11.14 1.33 5.31
CA GLU A 50 11.08 0.18 6.21
C GLU A 50 12.05 0.33 7.39
N THR A 51 13.22 0.89 7.13
CA THR A 51 14.20 1.24 8.18
C THR A 51 13.58 2.22 9.20
N TRP A 52 12.82 3.21 8.72
CA TRP A 52 12.04 4.09 9.60
C TRP A 52 11.03 3.32 10.46
N THR A 53 10.30 2.40 9.86
CA THR A 53 9.36 1.56 10.62
C THR A 53 10.06 0.78 11.73
N GLY A 54 11.19 0.13 11.40
CA GLY A 54 12.00 -0.61 12.37
C GLY A 54 12.54 0.29 13.48
N ALA A 55 13.09 1.45 13.13
CA ALA A 55 13.63 2.42 14.07
C ALA A 55 12.58 2.98 15.06
N ILE A 56 11.36 3.25 14.57
CA ILE A 56 10.25 3.72 15.40
C ILE A 56 9.74 2.58 16.30
N ALA A 57 9.49 1.40 15.73
CA ALA A 57 8.99 0.25 16.48
C ALA A 57 9.99 -0.23 17.54
N GLY A 58 11.29 -0.15 17.26
CA GLY A 58 12.38 -0.56 18.14
C GLY A 58 12.77 0.43 19.23
N THR A 59 12.06 1.57 19.39
CA THR A 59 12.37 2.55 20.44
C THR A 59 12.29 1.93 21.84
N GLU A 60 13.17 2.35 22.76
CA GLU A 60 13.31 1.75 24.09
C GLU A 60 12.08 1.97 24.99
N SER A 61 11.42 3.12 24.91
CA SER A 61 10.30 3.49 25.78
C SER A 61 9.06 3.94 25.01
N TRP A 62 7.89 3.84 25.65
CA TRP A 62 6.64 4.37 25.12
C TRP A 62 6.65 5.87 24.92
N ARG A 63 7.40 6.60 25.74
CA ARG A 63 7.57 8.06 25.58
C ARG A 63 8.36 8.37 24.31
N ALA A 64 9.48 7.66 24.07
CA ALA A 64 10.27 7.80 22.86
C ALA A 64 9.43 7.39 21.63
N PHE A 65 8.71 6.28 21.70
CA PHE A 65 7.80 5.84 20.65
C PHE A 65 6.75 6.92 20.29
N GLY A 66 6.04 7.46 21.28
CA GLY A 66 5.04 8.50 21.05
C GLY A 66 5.61 9.76 20.41
N ARG A 67 6.84 10.15 20.81
CA ARG A 67 7.56 11.26 20.17
C ARG A 67 7.87 10.97 18.71
N GLU A 68 8.42 9.79 18.39
CA GLU A 68 8.80 9.44 17.01
C GLU A 68 7.55 9.36 16.11
N VAL A 69 6.47 8.76 16.59
CA VAL A 69 5.20 8.70 15.86
C VAL A 69 4.61 10.09 15.61
N TYR A 70 4.75 11.02 16.55
CA TYR A 70 4.33 12.42 16.34
C TYR A 70 5.19 13.14 15.30
N LEU A 71 6.50 12.84 15.25
CA LEU A 71 7.43 13.47 14.31
C LEU A 71 7.30 12.90 12.88
N GLU A 72 6.70 11.74 12.73
CA GLU A 72 6.49 11.06 11.45
C GLU A 72 5.30 11.69 10.69
N VAL A 73 5.31 11.61 9.35
CA VAL A 73 4.21 12.11 8.51
C VAL A 73 3.01 11.18 8.48
N ASN A 74 3.23 9.89 8.72
CA ASN A 74 2.18 8.88 8.71
C ASN A 74 1.46 8.78 10.06
N PRO A 75 0.18 8.34 10.08
CA PRO A 75 -0.59 8.19 11.30
C PRO A 75 -0.12 7.04 12.20
N PRO A 76 -0.58 6.96 13.48
CA PRO A 76 0.04 6.17 14.54
C PRO A 76 -0.27 4.67 14.50
N LEU A 77 -1.41 4.24 13.93
CA LEU A 77 -1.94 2.89 14.19
C LEU A 77 -1.02 1.79 13.64
N TYR A 78 -0.44 1.97 12.47
CA TYR A 78 0.49 1.00 11.94
C TYR A 78 1.73 0.85 12.82
N TYR A 79 2.33 1.95 13.26
CA TYR A 79 3.50 1.92 14.14
C TYR A 79 3.18 1.29 15.50
N LEU A 80 1.97 1.52 16.03
CA LEU A 80 1.52 0.87 17.25
C LEU A 80 1.42 -0.66 17.09
N VAL A 81 0.84 -1.12 15.97
CA VAL A 81 0.81 -2.55 15.63
C VAL A 81 2.22 -3.12 15.54
N MET A 82 3.12 -2.42 14.85
CA MET A 82 4.52 -2.84 14.70
C MET A 82 5.26 -2.86 16.04
N ARG A 83 5.03 -1.89 16.91
CA ARG A 83 5.63 -1.84 18.26
C ARG A 83 5.25 -3.07 19.09
N LEU A 84 3.96 -3.41 19.09
CA LEU A 84 3.46 -4.59 19.82
C LEU A 84 3.98 -5.88 19.21
N TRP A 85 4.03 -5.95 17.89
CA TRP A 85 4.55 -7.10 17.15
C TRP A 85 6.04 -7.32 17.41
N THR A 86 6.85 -6.28 17.27
CA THR A 86 8.32 -6.37 17.45
C THR A 86 8.72 -6.64 18.89
N ALA A 87 7.89 -6.28 19.87
CA ALA A 87 8.08 -6.65 21.27
C ALA A 87 8.00 -8.17 21.48
N ALA A 88 7.22 -8.88 20.66
CA ALA A 88 7.07 -10.33 20.73
C ALA A 88 8.03 -11.10 19.81
N PHE A 89 8.33 -10.57 18.62
CA PHE A 89 9.02 -11.29 17.54
C PHE A 89 10.37 -10.69 17.15
N GLY A 90 10.77 -9.57 17.77
CA GLY A 90 12.04 -8.91 17.49
C GLY A 90 12.01 -8.00 16.24
N LEU A 91 13.20 -7.51 15.84
CA LEU A 91 13.40 -6.49 14.82
C LEU A 91 14.11 -7.03 13.56
N SER A 92 14.12 -8.35 13.33
CA SER A 92 14.68 -8.90 12.08
C SER A 92 13.85 -8.45 10.87
N ASP A 93 14.46 -8.45 9.67
CA ASP A 93 13.77 -8.05 8.43
C ASP A 93 12.50 -8.85 8.22
N MET A 94 12.58 -10.16 8.41
CA MET A 94 11.43 -11.04 8.31
C MET A 94 10.34 -10.71 9.34
N ALA A 95 10.73 -10.45 10.60
CA ALA A 95 9.78 -10.05 11.64
C ALA A 95 9.06 -8.75 11.28
N LEU A 96 9.75 -7.80 10.65
CA LEU A 96 9.14 -6.53 10.23
C LEU A 96 8.18 -6.70 9.03
N LYS A 97 8.42 -7.68 8.14
CA LYS A 97 7.62 -7.90 6.91
C LYS A 97 6.42 -8.82 7.10
N ILE A 98 6.48 -9.80 8.01
CA ILE A 98 5.39 -10.76 8.27
C ILE A 98 4.02 -10.09 8.53
N PRO A 99 3.87 -9.02 9.33
CA PRO A 99 2.58 -8.38 9.54
C PRO A 99 1.91 -7.92 8.24
N GLY A 100 2.69 -7.47 7.25
CA GLY A 100 2.20 -7.12 5.92
C GLY A 100 1.60 -8.32 5.19
N LEU A 101 2.31 -9.46 5.17
CA LEU A 101 1.84 -10.70 4.55
C LEU A 101 0.55 -11.21 5.21
N LEU A 102 0.51 -11.25 6.54
CA LEU A 102 -0.68 -11.64 7.29
C LEU A 102 -1.87 -10.72 7.02
N ALA A 103 -1.65 -9.42 6.96
CA ALA A 103 -2.69 -8.45 6.65
C ALA A 103 -3.24 -8.62 5.23
N LEU A 104 -2.40 -8.96 4.25
CA LEU A 104 -2.85 -9.25 2.89
C LEU A 104 -3.75 -10.48 2.84
N VAL A 105 -3.35 -11.57 3.51
CA VAL A 105 -4.18 -12.77 3.64
C VAL A 105 -5.51 -12.43 4.33
N ALA A 106 -5.48 -11.60 5.38
CA ALA A 106 -6.69 -11.15 6.06
C ALA A 106 -7.61 -10.32 5.15
N ALA A 107 -7.04 -9.44 4.29
CA ALA A 107 -7.81 -8.67 3.30
C ALA A 107 -8.55 -9.59 2.33
N ALA A 108 -7.88 -10.63 1.82
CA ALA A 108 -8.46 -11.62 0.92
C ALA A 108 -9.48 -12.54 1.60
N ALA A 109 -9.22 -12.94 2.84
CA ALA A 109 -10.12 -13.80 3.60
C ALA A 109 -11.41 -13.09 4.03
N ALA A 110 -11.37 -11.77 4.27
CA ALA A 110 -12.49 -11.02 4.80
C ALA A 110 -13.80 -11.15 3.98
N PRO A 111 -13.84 -11.05 2.63
CA PRO A 111 -15.04 -11.29 1.85
C PRO A 111 -15.59 -12.71 2.00
N VAL A 112 -14.70 -13.72 2.02
CA VAL A 112 -15.10 -15.14 2.11
C VAL A 112 -15.71 -15.44 3.46
N LEU A 113 -15.10 -14.94 4.54
CA LEU A 113 -15.61 -15.13 5.91
C LEU A 113 -16.89 -14.33 6.16
N ALA A 114 -16.97 -13.11 5.63
CA ALA A 114 -18.11 -12.22 5.83
C ALA A 114 -19.35 -12.64 5.03
N ARG A 115 -19.19 -13.36 3.92
CA ARG A 115 -20.25 -13.85 3.00
C ARG A 115 -21.31 -12.77 2.73
N PRO A 116 -20.95 -11.66 2.06
CA PRO A 116 -21.87 -10.55 1.90
C PRO A 116 -23.13 -10.98 1.15
N LYS A 117 -24.30 -10.73 1.74
CA LYS A 117 -25.57 -10.99 1.08
C LYS A 117 -25.65 -10.25 -0.25
N GLY A 118 -26.29 -10.84 -1.24
CA GLY A 118 -26.39 -10.27 -2.59
C GLY A 118 -25.20 -10.55 -3.51
N LEU A 119 -24.11 -11.14 -2.99
CA LEU A 119 -22.96 -11.57 -3.77
C LEU A 119 -22.93 -13.12 -3.83
N PRO A 120 -22.96 -13.75 -5.03
CA PRO A 120 -22.82 -15.20 -5.18
C PRO A 120 -21.44 -15.68 -4.68
N ARG A 121 -21.32 -16.96 -4.34
CA ARG A 121 -20.05 -17.53 -3.83
C ARG A 121 -18.87 -17.33 -4.78
N ASP A 122 -19.06 -17.59 -6.07
CA ASP A 122 -18.05 -17.39 -7.10
C ASP A 122 -17.60 -15.91 -7.20
N ALA A 123 -18.52 -14.97 -7.06
CA ALA A 123 -18.22 -13.55 -7.03
C ALA A 123 -17.46 -13.15 -5.75
N THR A 124 -17.80 -13.76 -4.61
CA THR A 124 -17.09 -13.54 -3.34
C THR A 124 -15.66 -14.05 -3.43
N CYS A 125 -15.46 -15.28 -3.98
CA CYS A 125 -14.14 -15.84 -4.21
C CYS A 125 -13.34 -15.01 -5.24
N CYS A 126 -14.00 -14.54 -6.31
CA CYS A 126 -13.37 -13.64 -7.28
C CYS A 126 -12.86 -12.38 -6.59
N TRP A 127 -13.70 -11.69 -5.82
CA TRP A 127 -13.27 -10.47 -5.09
C TRP A 127 -12.10 -10.73 -4.15
N ALA A 128 -12.15 -11.82 -3.39
CA ALA A 128 -11.07 -12.24 -2.50
C ALA A 128 -9.74 -12.45 -3.25
N LEU A 129 -9.78 -13.19 -4.37
CA LEU A 129 -8.59 -13.46 -5.18
C LEU A 129 -8.10 -12.21 -5.93
N LEU A 130 -8.99 -11.31 -6.38
CA LEU A 130 -8.56 -10.03 -6.93
C LEU A 130 -7.83 -9.17 -5.89
N LEU A 131 -8.28 -9.14 -4.64
CA LEU A 131 -7.58 -8.47 -3.54
C LEU A 131 -6.22 -9.12 -3.28
N PHE A 132 -6.14 -10.45 -3.32
CA PHE A 132 -4.91 -11.19 -3.08
C PHE A 132 -3.87 -11.00 -4.20
N PHE A 133 -4.32 -11.07 -5.45
CA PHE A 133 -3.47 -10.91 -6.64
C PHE A 133 -3.34 -9.46 -7.11
N TRP A 134 -3.95 -8.51 -6.40
CA TRP A 134 -3.86 -7.12 -6.81
C TRP A 134 -2.40 -6.71 -6.98
N TRP A 135 -2.07 -6.18 -8.16
CA TRP A 135 -0.68 -5.98 -8.56
C TRP A 135 0.05 -4.86 -7.80
N GLY A 136 -0.64 -3.99 -7.07
CA GLY A 136 -0.01 -3.12 -6.06
C GLY A 136 0.77 -3.87 -4.98
N CYS A 137 0.89 -5.19 -5.14
CA CYS A 137 1.46 -6.16 -4.22
C CYS A 137 2.95 -5.99 -3.94
N GLY A 138 3.72 -5.38 -4.84
CA GLY A 138 5.11 -5.04 -4.55
C GLY A 138 5.25 -4.22 -3.26
N LEU A 139 4.22 -3.42 -2.94
CA LEU A 139 4.13 -2.63 -1.71
C LEU A 139 3.75 -3.45 -0.47
N PHE A 140 3.32 -4.70 -0.63
CA PHE A 140 2.91 -5.55 0.50
C PHE A 140 4.06 -6.34 1.11
N LEU A 141 5.17 -6.41 0.39
CA LEU A 141 6.43 -6.93 0.93
C LEU A 141 7.12 -5.91 1.85
N ASP A 142 6.73 -4.65 1.75
CA ASP A 142 7.33 -3.59 2.55
C ASP A 142 6.83 -3.65 4.00
N ALA A 143 7.73 -3.44 4.95
CA ALA A 143 7.38 -3.22 6.35
C ALA A 143 6.72 -1.84 6.53
N ARG A 144 5.60 -1.64 5.81
CA ARG A 144 4.78 -0.41 5.77
C ARG A 144 3.30 -0.75 5.95
N GLY A 145 2.50 0.23 6.32
CA GLY A 145 1.08 0.05 6.65
C GLY A 145 0.14 -0.32 5.49
N TYR A 146 0.64 -0.59 4.28
CA TYR A 146 -0.18 -0.72 3.07
C TYR A 146 -1.08 -1.95 3.06
N SER A 147 -0.56 -3.11 3.45
CA SER A 147 -1.36 -4.34 3.56
C SER A 147 -2.41 -4.24 4.65
N LEU A 148 -2.04 -3.66 5.81
CA LEU A 148 -2.98 -3.43 6.91
C LEU A 148 -4.09 -2.44 6.49
N LEU A 149 -3.73 -1.40 5.73
CA LEU A 149 -4.68 -0.45 5.16
C LEU A 149 -5.67 -1.15 4.20
N LEU A 150 -5.17 -2.04 3.32
CA LEU A 150 -6.01 -2.83 2.43
C LEU A 150 -7.00 -3.71 3.22
N ALA A 151 -6.51 -4.40 4.27
CA ALA A 151 -7.33 -5.26 5.12
C ALA A 151 -8.44 -4.46 5.84
N VAL A 152 -8.08 -3.36 6.51
CA VAL A 152 -9.03 -2.51 7.23
C VAL A 152 -10.02 -1.85 6.26
N SER A 153 -9.57 -1.41 5.09
CA SER A 153 -10.46 -0.83 4.05
C SER A 153 -11.40 -1.87 3.46
N THR A 154 -10.97 -3.14 3.34
CA THR A 154 -11.86 -4.23 2.93
C THR A 154 -12.95 -4.49 3.98
N LEU A 155 -12.58 -4.52 5.25
CA LEU A 155 -13.53 -4.64 6.37
C LEU A 155 -14.48 -3.43 6.43
N GLN A 156 -13.98 -2.21 6.21
CA GLN A 156 -14.77 -0.98 6.13
C GLN A 156 -15.79 -1.06 4.98
N CYS A 157 -15.38 -1.56 3.81
CA CYS A 157 -16.24 -1.77 2.64
C CYS A 157 -17.40 -2.74 2.97
N LEU A 158 -17.09 -3.86 3.63
CA LEU A 158 -18.07 -4.85 4.09
C LEU A 158 -19.03 -4.29 5.16
N ALA A 159 -18.50 -3.55 6.12
CA ALA A 159 -19.28 -2.90 7.17
C ALA A 159 -20.23 -1.85 6.59
N PHE A 160 -19.75 -1.07 5.61
CA PHE A 160 -20.54 -0.06 4.92
C PHE A 160 -21.70 -0.68 4.13
N ALA A 161 -21.46 -1.75 3.38
CA ALA A 161 -22.53 -2.47 2.68
C ALA A 161 -23.61 -3.01 3.65
N ARG A 162 -23.19 -3.52 4.83
CA ARG A 162 -24.12 -3.96 5.89
C ARG A 162 -24.92 -2.79 6.48
N LEU A 163 -24.27 -1.63 6.68
CA LEU A 163 -24.90 -0.41 7.17
C LEU A 163 -25.95 0.10 6.16
N LEU A 164 -25.61 0.20 4.88
CA LEU A 164 -26.51 0.64 3.82
C LEU A 164 -27.76 -0.24 3.71
N ARG A 165 -27.60 -1.57 3.90
CA ARG A 165 -28.72 -2.50 3.81
C ARG A 165 -29.71 -2.33 4.97
N ALA A 166 -29.23 -2.23 6.19
CA ALA A 166 -30.09 -2.13 7.38
C ALA A 166 -29.38 -1.29 8.45
N PRO A 167 -29.63 0.02 8.49
CA PRO A 167 -28.94 0.93 9.39
C PRO A 167 -29.31 0.65 10.85
N SER A 168 -28.27 0.67 11.71
CA SER A 168 -28.39 0.70 13.16
C SER A 168 -27.19 1.44 13.73
N THR A 169 -27.32 1.98 14.94
CA THR A 169 -26.21 2.66 15.63
C THR A 169 -24.99 1.77 15.77
N ALA A 170 -25.17 0.49 16.12
CA ALA A 170 -24.06 -0.46 16.25
C ALA A 170 -23.31 -0.70 14.91
N LYS A 171 -24.05 -0.86 13.79
CA LYS A 171 -23.42 -1.01 12.47
C LYS A 171 -22.73 0.28 12.02
N ALA A 172 -23.33 1.43 12.28
CA ALA A 172 -22.73 2.72 12.00
C ALA A 172 -21.46 2.94 12.84
N ALA A 173 -21.47 2.58 14.12
CA ALA A 173 -20.30 2.65 14.99
C ALA A 173 -19.17 1.72 14.50
N GLY A 174 -19.49 0.48 14.10
CA GLY A 174 -18.52 -0.44 13.52
C GLY A 174 -17.92 0.09 12.22
N TRP A 175 -18.72 0.69 11.33
CA TRP A 175 -18.22 1.34 10.13
C TRP A 175 -17.35 2.57 10.47
N CYS A 176 -17.79 3.46 11.36
CA CYS A 176 -17.02 4.62 11.82
C CYS A 176 -15.68 4.20 12.45
N ALA A 177 -15.68 3.16 13.28
CA ALA A 177 -14.44 2.65 13.90
C ALA A 177 -13.44 2.14 12.85
N LEU A 178 -13.92 1.40 11.83
CA LEU A 178 -13.07 0.92 10.72
C LEU A 178 -12.60 2.07 9.84
N ALA A 179 -13.46 3.05 9.53
CA ALA A 179 -13.07 4.25 8.80
C ALA A 179 -12.01 5.05 9.58
N GLY A 180 -12.21 5.23 10.89
CA GLY A 180 -11.23 5.86 11.77
C GLY A 180 -9.91 5.11 11.83
N ALA A 181 -9.95 3.78 11.95
CA ALA A 181 -8.75 2.94 11.92
C ALA A 181 -7.99 3.06 10.59
N ALA A 182 -8.70 3.06 9.45
CA ALA A 182 -8.08 3.25 8.14
C ALA A 182 -7.38 4.62 8.06
N ILE A 183 -8.00 5.71 8.55
CA ILE A 183 -7.42 7.05 8.61
C ILE A 183 -6.19 7.06 9.54
N LEU A 184 -6.24 6.33 10.67
CA LEU A 184 -5.11 6.21 11.60
C LEU A 184 -3.98 5.30 11.08
N ILE A 185 -4.18 4.61 9.95
CA ILE A 185 -3.10 3.94 9.20
C ILE A 185 -2.58 4.85 8.10
N HIS A 186 -3.47 5.55 7.37
CA HIS A 186 -3.09 6.44 6.27
C HIS A 186 -4.16 7.52 6.02
N TYR A 187 -3.77 8.80 6.05
CA TYR A 187 -4.71 9.94 5.97
C TYR A 187 -5.59 9.95 4.72
N TYR A 188 -5.13 9.42 3.59
CA TYR A 188 -5.94 9.36 2.36
C TYR A 188 -7.18 8.45 2.47
N ALA A 189 -7.27 7.58 3.48
CA ALA A 189 -8.49 6.83 3.78
C ALA A 189 -9.67 7.74 4.18
N LEU A 190 -9.41 9.00 4.57
CA LEU A 190 -10.43 10.01 4.82
C LEU A 190 -11.37 10.19 3.62
N PHE A 191 -10.84 10.19 2.39
CA PHE A 191 -11.65 10.34 1.18
C PHE A 191 -12.65 9.20 1.00
N VAL A 192 -12.27 7.96 1.38
CA VAL A 192 -13.19 6.80 1.36
C VAL A 192 -14.28 6.99 2.41
N GLY A 193 -13.90 7.36 3.63
CA GLY A 193 -14.85 7.64 4.71
C GLY A 193 -15.85 8.74 4.34
N LEU A 194 -15.37 9.85 3.75
CA LEU A 194 -16.21 10.96 3.27
C LEU A 194 -17.16 10.52 2.17
N ALA A 195 -16.67 9.83 1.12
CA ALA A 195 -17.50 9.37 0.02
C ALA A 195 -18.59 8.40 0.51
N GLN A 196 -18.24 7.44 1.36
CA GLN A 196 -19.18 6.52 1.98
C GLN A 196 -20.19 7.26 2.87
N GLY A 197 -19.75 8.22 3.68
CA GLY A 197 -20.62 9.06 4.51
C GLY A 197 -21.63 9.83 3.68
N LEU A 198 -21.19 10.48 2.58
CA LEU A 198 -22.07 11.19 1.66
C LEU A 198 -23.12 10.26 1.02
N VAL A 199 -22.70 9.07 0.56
CA VAL A 199 -23.64 8.05 0.04
C VAL A 199 -24.63 7.61 1.11
N TYR A 200 -24.18 7.40 2.36
CA TYR A 200 -25.06 7.05 3.46
C TYR A 200 -26.11 8.14 3.72
N LEU A 201 -25.70 9.40 3.80
CA LEU A 201 -26.58 10.54 4.03
C LEU A 201 -27.57 10.74 2.87
N THR A 202 -27.17 10.56 1.61
CA THR A 202 -28.07 10.67 0.44
C THR A 202 -29.11 9.56 0.41
N VAL A 203 -28.75 8.34 0.81
CA VAL A 203 -29.68 7.17 0.82
C VAL A 203 -30.67 7.27 1.98
N TRP A 204 -30.18 7.55 3.18
CA TRP A 204 -31.00 7.51 4.40
C TRP A 204 -31.54 8.87 4.84
N ARG A 205 -31.03 9.96 4.27
CA ARG A 205 -31.47 11.35 4.48
C ARG A 205 -31.63 11.64 6.00
N TRP A 206 -32.75 12.23 6.43
CA TRP A 206 -33.02 12.54 7.82
C TRP A 206 -33.02 11.31 8.75
N ARG A 207 -33.29 10.11 8.23
CA ARG A 207 -33.20 8.85 9.01
C ARG A 207 -31.80 8.51 9.49
N ALA A 208 -30.77 9.04 8.83
CA ALA A 208 -29.38 8.90 9.25
C ALA A 208 -29.13 9.50 10.63
N VAL A 209 -29.90 10.50 11.07
CA VAL A 209 -29.78 11.14 12.40
C VAL A 209 -29.94 10.11 13.52
N LYS A 210 -30.75 9.05 13.33
CA LYS A 210 -30.92 7.98 14.32
C LYS A 210 -29.62 7.23 14.62
N THR A 211 -28.64 7.29 13.74
CA THR A 211 -27.32 6.66 13.90
C THR A 211 -26.21 7.65 14.26
N ALA A 212 -26.54 8.94 14.42
CA ALA A 212 -25.57 10.00 14.73
C ALA A 212 -24.66 9.72 15.94
N PRO A 213 -25.14 9.06 17.04
CA PRO A 213 -24.25 8.73 18.16
C PRO A 213 -23.05 7.85 17.76
N ALA A 214 -23.14 7.11 16.65
CA ALA A 214 -22.04 6.30 16.14
C ALA A 214 -20.78 7.11 15.76
N ILE A 215 -20.94 8.42 15.51
CA ILE A 215 -19.83 9.32 15.16
C ILE A 215 -18.79 9.41 16.30
N LEU A 216 -19.20 9.12 17.54
CA LEU A 216 -18.28 9.05 18.70
C LEU A 216 -17.18 7.99 18.51
N ALA A 217 -17.40 6.97 17.68
CA ALA A 217 -16.36 6.01 17.33
C ALA A 217 -15.20 6.62 16.53
N LEU A 218 -15.37 7.81 15.95
CA LEU A 218 -14.30 8.59 15.31
C LEU A 218 -13.51 9.48 16.29
N ALA A 219 -13.91 9.56 17.57
CA ALA A 219 -13.27 10.46 18.53
C ALA A 219 -11.74 10.26 18.65
N PRO A 220 -11.20 9.01 18.72
CA PRO A 220 -9.74 8.81 18.76
C PRO A 220 -9.06 9.35 17.50
N THR A 221 -9.67 9.17 16.33
CA THR A 221 -9.17 9.66 15.05
C THR A 221 -9.18 11.18 15.01
N ALA A 222 -10.27 11.81 15.42
CA ALA A 222 -10.40 13.26 15.49
C ALA A 222 -9.39 13.87 16.47
N ALA A 223 -9.21 13.27 17.64
CA ALA A 223 -8.22 13.70 18.62
C ALA A 223 -6.79 13.63 18.06
N TRP A 224 -6.43 12.51 17.41
CA TRP A 224 -5.13 12.39 16.75
C TRP A 224 -4.95 13.41 15.64
N MET A 225 -5.94 13.58 14.76
CA MET A 225 -5.88 14.55 13.66
C MET A 225 -5.65 15.98 14.18
N ALA A 226 -6.37 16.37 15.22
CA ALA A 226 -6.21 17.68 15.85
C ALA A 226 -4.81 17.84 16.46
N TYR A 227 -4.32 16.83 17.17
CA TYR A 227 -2.99 16.82 17.78
C TYR A 227 -1.88 16.89 16.73
N HIS A 228 -2.01 16.16 15.60
CA HIS A 228 -0.98 16.04 14.58
C HIS A 228 -1.06 17.13 13.48
N ALA A 229 -2.14 17.89 13.40
CA ALA A 229 -2.36 18.91 12.38
C ALA A 229 -1.20 19.94 12.25
N PRO A 230 -0.60 20.46 13.34
CA PRO A 230 0.52 21.40 13.22
C PRO A 230 1.75 20.78 12.55
N ARG A 231 2.00 19.49 12.79
CA ARG A 231 3.10 18.75 12.19
C ARG A 231 2.84 18.50 10.70
N LEU A 232 1.64 18.08 10.33
CA LEU A 232 1.25 17.89 8.92
C LEU A 232 1.34 19.20 8.12
N ALA A 233 1.03 20.34 8.72
CA ALA A 233 1.18 21.64 8.08
C ALA A 233 2.63 21.96 7.71
N GLN A 234 3.61 21.48 8.47
CA GLN A 234 5.03 21.63 8.15
C GLN A 234 5.42 20.83 6.90
N TYR A 235 4.96 19.56 6.79
CA TYR A 235 5.19 18.72 5.62
C TYR A 235 4.47 19.23 4.36
N GLY A 236 3.42 19.97 4.54
CA GLY A 236 2.63 20.54 3.44
C GLY A 236 3.20 21.84 2.86
N ARG A 237 4.35 22.33 3.29
CA ARG A 237 4.98 23.54 2.71
C ARG A 237 5.56 23.22 1.34
N GLY A 238 5.43 24.15 0.40
CA GLY A 238 5.83 23.94 -1.00
C GLY A 238 7.32 23.68 -1.23
N ASP A 239 8.18 24.15 -0.29
CA ASP A 239 9.64 23.94 -0.32
C ASP A 239 10.07 22.54 0.17
N VAL A 240 9.13 21.78 0.73
CA VAL A 240 9.35 20.42 1.26
C VAL A 240 8.55 19.38 0.50
N ALA A 241 7.45 19.79 -0.15
CA ALA A 241 6.60 18.88 -0.92
C ALA A 241 7.36 18.33 -2.13
N TRP A 242 7.64 17.04 -2.12
CA TRP A 242 8.36 16.32 -3.19
C TRP A 242 7.44 15.76 -4.28
N HIS A 243 6.14 16.00 -4.17
CA HIS A 243 5.16 15.49 -5.14
C HIS A 243 5.16 16.35 -6.41
N PRO A 244 5.36 15.75 -7.60
CA PRO A 244 5.26 16.47 -8.85
C PRO A 244 3.80 16.90 -9.11
N PRO A 245 3.59 17.99 -9.87
CA PRO A 245 2.27 18.36 -10.34
C PRO A 245 1.60 17.23 -11.11
N LEU A 246 0.27 17.14 -11.01
CA LEU A 246 -0.52 16.12 -11.70
C LEU A 246 -0.46 16.36 -13.22
N SER A 247 0.15 15.45 -13.96
CA SER A 247 0.14 15.42 -15.43
C SER A 247 -1.01 14.53 -15.94
N ALA A 248 -1.35 14.65 -17.22
CA ALA A 248 -2.35 13.76 -17.84
C ALA A 248 -1.95 12.28 -17.73
N ALA A 249 -0.67 11.96 -17.90
CA ALA A 249 -0.15 10.60 -17.76
C ALA A 249 -0.26 10.09 -16.32
N SER A 250 0.14 10.91 -15.31
CA SER A 250 0.00 10.55 -13.91
C SER A 250 -1.46 10.45 -13.48
N PHE A 251 -2.34 11.31 -14.01
CA PHE A 251 -3.79 11.22 -13.76
C PHE A 251 -4.35 9.85 -14.19
N VAL A 252 -4.04 9.40 -15.41
CA VAL A 252 -4.49 8.10 -15.93
C VAL A 252 -3.89 6.96 -15.09
N SER A 253 -2.61 7.03 -14.77
CA SER A 253 -1.93 6.05 -13.93
C SER A 253 -2.59 5.93 -12.55
N PHE A 254 -2.89 7.05 -11.90
CA PHE A 254 -3.58 7.06 -10.60
C PHE A 254 -5.01 6.54 -10.70
N ALA A 255 -5.77 6.91 -11.75
CA ALA A 255 -7.13 6.40 -11.95
C ALA A 255 -7.15 4.88 -12.16
N ALA A 256 -6.11 4.32 -12.77
CA ALA A 256 -5.98 2.90 -13.07
C ALA A 256 -5.38 2.08 -11.91
N PHE A 257 -4.64 2.71 -11.01
CA PHE A 257 -3.94 2.03 -9.93
C PHE A 257 -4.84 1.11 -9.07
N PRO A 258 -6.07 1.50 -8.66
CA PRO A 258 -6.96 0.60 -7.91
C PRO A 258 -7.36 -0.67 -8.68
N LEU A 259 -7.21 -0.68 -10.02
CA LEU A 259 -7.40 -1.86 -10.86
C LEU A 259 -6.10 -2.66 -11.07
N GLY A 260 -5.02 -2.30 -10.39
CA GLY A 260 -3.73 -2.98 -10.50
C GLY A 260 -2.90 -2.54 -11.71
N ALA A 261 -3.22 -1.44 -12.37
CA ALA A 261 -2.55 -1.00 -13.58
C ALA A 261 -1.49 0.09 -13.28
N TYR A 262 -0.21 -0.24 -13.49
CA TYR A 262 0.88 0.73 -13.43
C TYR A 262 1.22 1.37 -14.78
N SER A 263 0.70 0.82 -15.89
CA SER A 263 0.92 1.37 -17.23
C SER A 263 -0.38 1.88 -17.85
N LEU A 264 -0.27 2.89 -18.68
CA LEU A 264 -1.39 3.43 -19.45
C LEU A 264 -2.06 2.35 -20.32
N THR A 265 -1.27 1.50 -20.96
CA THR A 265 -1.77 0.41 -21.81
C THR A 265 -2.64 -0.56 -21.02
N LEU A 266 -2.19 -0.97 -19.84
CA LEU A 266 -2.94 -1.88 -18.97
C LEU A 266 -4.19 -1.21 -18.42
N ALA A 267 -4.11 0.07 -18.07
CA ALA A 267 -5.25 0.88 -17.63
C ALA A 267 -6.33 0.97 -18.71
N LEU A 268 -5.95 1.28 -19.94
CA LEU A 268 -6.86 1.37 -21.07
C LEU A 268 -7.46 0.00 -21.42
N THR A 269 -6.67 -1.06 -21.31
CA THR A 269 -7.16 -2.44 -21.52
C THR A 269 -8.21 -2.81 -20.46
N ALA A 270 -7.93 -2.56 -19.19
CA ALA A 270 -8.87 -2.82 -18.09
C ALA A 270 -10.13 -1.95 -18.21
N ALA A 271 -9.98 -0.66 -18.51
CA ALA A 271 -11.10 0.27 -18.71
C ALA A 271 -11.93 -0.13 -19.95
N GLY A 272 -11.29 -0.48 -21.06
CA GLY A 272 -11.95 -0.97 -22.27
C GLY A 272 -12.71 -2.26 -22.04
N PHE A 273 -12.13 -3.20 -21.30
CA PHE A 273 -12.79 -4.43 -20.90
C PHE A 273 -14.03 -4.16 -20.03
N LEU A 274 -13.92 -3.30 -19.02
CA LEU A 274 -15.04 -2.93 -18.14
C LEU A 274 -16.13 -2.16 -18.88
N ALA A 275 -15.76 -1.22 -19.76
CA ALA A 275 -16.70 -0.47 -20.59
C ALA A 275 -17.42 -1.38 -21.60
N GLY A 276 -16.69 -2.27 -22.26
CA GLY A 276 -17.25 -3.28 -23.15
C GLY A 276 -18.21 -4.21 -22.41
N ALA A 277 -17.85 -4.66 -21.21
CA ALA A 277 -18.67 -5.46 -20.34
C ALA A 277 -19.97 -4.74 -19.94
N ALA A 278 -19.88 -3.45 -19.55
CA ALA A 278 -21.03 -2.63 -19.22
C ALA A 278 -21.95 -2.41 -20.43
N LEU A 279 -21.39 -2.11 -21.61
CA LEU A 279 -22.15 -1.91 -22.85
C LEU A 279 -22.89 -3.19 -23.27
N ILE A 280 -22.23 -4.36 -23.27
CA ILE A 280 -22.86 -5.65 -23.59
C ILE A 280 -23.99 -5.95 -22.59
N SER A 281 -23.80 -5.61 -21.30
CA SER A 281 -24.83 -5.75 -20.28
C SER A 281 -26.06 -4.89 -20.56
N MET A 282 -25.85 -3.59 -20.89
CA MET A 282 -26.93 -2.66 -21.22
C MET A 282 -27.72 -3.06 -22.47
N LEU A 283 -27.03 -3.58 -23.49
CA LEU A 283 -27.67 -4.07 -24.72
C LEU A 283 -28.41 -5.40 -24.50
N GLY A 284 -27.94 -6.24 -23.58
CA GLY A 284 -28.57 -7.51 -23.24
C GLY A 284 -29.85 -7.39 -22.42
N GLU A 285 -29.96 -6.40 -21.55
CA GLU A 285 -31.16 -6.17 -20.71
C GLU A 285 -32.41 -5.76 -21.49
N ARG A 286 -32.26 -5.19 -22.71
CA ARG A 286 -33.39 -4.81 -23.58
C ARG A 286 -34.10 -6.00 -24.22
N ARG A 287 -33.63 -7.23 -24.04
CA ARG A 287 -34.16 -8.44 -24.74
C ARG A 287 -34.79 -9.52 -23.85
N ALA A 288 -34.91 -9.30 -22.55
CA ALA A 288 -35.55 -10.26 -21.66
C ALA A 288 -37.04 -9.91 -21.49
N PRO A 289 -38.00 -10.72 -22.06
CA PRO A 289 -39.41 -10.54 -21.70
C PRO A 289 -39.60 -10.92 -20.23
N SER A 290 -40.22 -10.03 -19.47
CA SER A 290 -40.62 -10.29 -18.09
C SER A 290 -41.77 -11.32 -18.08
N VAL A 291 -41.47 -12.59 -17.90
CA VAL A 291 -42.47 -13.56 -17.48
C VAL A 291 -42.60 -13.44 -15.96
N ALA A 292 -43.44 -12.52 -15.51
CA ALA A 292 -43.82 -12.41 -14.10
C ALA A 292 -44.86 -13.51 -13.80
N ALA A 293 -44.38 -14.73 -13.51
CA ALA A 293 -45.19 -15.70 -12.79
C ALA A 293 -45.37 -15.22 -11.35
N ALA A 294 -46.57 -15.20 -10.82
CA ALA A 294 -46.89 -14.83 -9.44
C ALA A 294 -46.12 -15.74 -8.48
N ALA A 295 -45.04 -15.22 -7.91
CA ALA A 295 -44.24 -15.92 -6.91
C ALA A 295 -44.96 -15.91 -5.55
N PRO A 296 -44.83 -16.96 -4.71
CA PRO A 296 -45.35 -16.97 -3.35
C PRO A 296 -44.79 -15.81 -2.53
N ALA A 297 -45.57 -15.28 -1.60
CA ALA A 297 -45.20 -14.07 -0.81
C ALA A 297 -43.82 -14.17 -0.13
N ASP A 298 -43.43 -15.34 0.38
CA ASP A 298 -42.11 -15.58 1.00
C ASP A 298 -40.96 -15.48 -0.01
N ALA A 299 -41.18 -15.94 -1.26
CA ALA A 299 -40.20 -15.80 -2.34
C ALA A 299 -40.03 -14.33 -2.74
N ALA A 300 -41.11 -13.55 -2.77
CA ALA A 300 -41.07 -12.14 -3.08
C ALA A 300 -40.31 -11.32 -2.00
N LEU A 301 -40.47 -11.66 -0.73
CA LEU A 301 -39.70 -11.04 0.38
C LEU A 301 -38.23 -11.39 0.32
N ALA A 302 -37.88 -12.65 0.00
CA ALA A 302 -36.48 -13.06 -0.15
C ALA A 302 -35.81 -12.36 -1.34
N ASP A 303 -36.51 -12.20 -2.46
CA ASP A 303 -36.04 -11.46 -3.62
C ASP A 303 -35.83 -9.96 -3.34
N ALA A 304 -36.72 -9.35 -2.56
CA ALA A 304 -36.58 -7.96 -2.14
C ALA A 304 -35.35 -7.74 -1.23
N ASP A 305 -35.08 -8.60 -0.25
CA ASP A 305 -33.88 -8.52 0.61
C ASP A 305 -32.60 -8.71 -0.21
N GLN A 306 -32.62 -9.63 -1.19
CA GLN A 306 -31.50 -9.84 -2.08
C GLN A 306 -31.24 -8.67 -3.03
N ALA A 307 -32.30 -8.06 -3.56
CA ALA A 307 -32.21 -6.85 -4.39
C ALA A 307 -31.62 -5.67 -3.58
N GLN A 308 -32.12 -5.48 -2.35
CA GLN A 308 -31.60 -4.46 -1.44
C GLN A 308 -30.11 -4.69 -1.09
N ALA A 309 -29.73 -5.94 -0.84
CA ALA A 309 -28.32 -6.30 -0.57
C ALA A 309 -27.44 -6.01 -1.80
N ARG A 310 -27.86 -6.36 -3.00
CA ARG A 310 -27.15 -6.02 -4.25
C ARG A 310 -27.03 -4.51 -4.44
N ARG A 311 -28.10 -3.76 -4.20
CA ARG A 311 -28.06 -2.29 -4.26
C ARG A 311 -27.04 -1.70 -3.30
N ALA A 312 -26.95 -2.21 -2.06
CA ALA A 312 -25.97 -1.76 -1.08
C ALA A 312 -24.52 -2.01 -1.56
N LEU A 313 -24.24 -3.16 -2.19
CA LEU A 313 -22.92 -3.45 -2.77
C LEU A 313 -22.58 -2.50 -3.93
N TRP A 314 -23.52 -2.21 -4.84
CA TRP A 314 -23.32 -1.25 -5.91
C TRP A 314 -23.05 0.17 -5.40
N LEU A 315 -23.78 0.61 -4.37
CA LEU A 315 -23.56 1.91 -3.74
C LEU A 315 -22.18 1.96 -3.03
N THR A 316 -21.73 0.82 -2.48
CA THR A 316 -20.38 0.72 -1.90
C THR A 316 -19.30 0.85 -2.97
N ALA A 317 -19.47 0.21 -4.13
CA ALA A 317 -18.57 0.36 -5.27
C ALA A 317 -18.58 1.80 -5.82
N ALA A 318 -19.77 2.40 -5.95
CA ALA A 318 -19.92 3.79 -6.39
C ALA A 318 -19.25 4.79 -5.43
N ALA A 319 -19.31 4.54 -4.11
CA ALA A 319 -18.57 5.33 -3.13
C ALA A 319 -17.05 5.26 -3.33
N GLY A 320 -16.53 4.11 -3.79
CA GLY A 320 -15.12 3.98 -4.19
C GLY A 320 -14.76 4.87 -5.38
N LEU A 321 -15.60 4.92 -6.41
CA LEU A 321 -15.41 5.82 -7.56
C LEU A 321 -15.50 7.30 -7.14
N ALA A 322 -16.44 7.65 -6.27
CA ALA A 322 -16.55 9.00 -5.72
C ALA A 322 -15.30 9.38 -4.90
N ALA A 323 -14.77 8.46 -4.08
CA ALA A 323 -13.54 8.67 -3.34
C ALA A 323 -12.35 8.88 -4.28
N LEU A 324 -12.23 8.10 -5.35
CA LEU A 324 -11.18 8.27 -6.37
C LEU A 324 -11.27 9.65 -7.01
N ALA A 325 -12.47 10.08 -7.42
CA ALA A 325 -12.68 11.40 -7.98
C ALA A 325 -12.29 12.52 -7.01
N LEU A 326 -12.68 12.43 -5.73
CA LEU A 326 -12.31 13.39 -4.69
C LEU A 326 -10.79 13.48 -4.50
N VAL A 327 -10.08 12.34 -4.48
CA VAL A 327 -8.61 12.31 -4.36
C VAL A 327 -7.96 12.97 -5.58
N LEU A 328 -8.40 12.64 -6.79
CA LEU A 328 -7.83 13.20 -8.03
C LEU A 328 -8.08 14.72 -8.13
N VAL A 329 -9.28 15.20 -7.75
CA VAL A 329 -9.55 16.63 -7.64
C VAL A 329 -8.65 17.29 -6.59
N SER A 330 -8.50 16.69 -5.41
CA SER A 330 -7.59 17.20 -4.38
C SER A 330 -6.15 17.29 -4.87
N ALA A 331 -5.67 16.28 -5.60
CA ALA A 331 -4.33 16.24 -6.16
C ALA A 331 -4.10 17.26 -7.28
N ALA A 332 -5.15 17.57 -8.06
CA ALA A 332 -5.10 18.61 -9.07
C ALA A 332 -5.03 20.02 -8.45
N LEU A 333 -5.69 20.23 -7.31
CA LEU A 333 -5.64 21.49 -6.58
C LEU A 333 -4.33 21.67 -5.82
N ARG A 334 -3.78 20.59 -5.27
CA ARG A 334 -2.52 20.58 -4.52
C ARG A 334 -1.75 19.29 -4.76
N PRO A 335 -0.55 19.35 -5.37
CA PRO A 335 0.29 18.18 -5.56
C PRO A 335 0.64 17.51 -4.22
N SER A 336 0.09 16.32 -3.97
CA SER A 336 0.29 15.58 -2.71
C SER A 336 0.03 14.08 -2.86
N LEU A 337 -0.12 13.59 -4.10
CA LEU A 337 -0.57 12.23 -4.39
C LEU A 337 0.57 11.36 -4.93
N THR A 338 0.70 10.16 -4.37
CA THR A 338 1.38 9.03 -4.98
C THR A 338 0.39 7.88 -5.16
N ALA A 339 0.68 6.97 -6.11
CA ALA A 339 -0.23 5.86 -6.42
C ALA A 339 -0.60 5.01 -5.19
N ARG A 340 0.35 4.73 -4.31
CA ARG A 340 0.15 3.95 -3.06
C ARG A 340 -0.88 4.55 -2.09
N TYR A 341 -1.18 5.85 -2.18
CA TYR A 341 -2.20 6.51 -1.35
C TYR A 341 -3.64 6.16 -1.77
N LEU A 342 -3.81 5.49 -2.92
CA LEU A 342 -5.10 5.02 -3.43
C LEU A 342 -5.49 3.62 -2.94
N ILE A 343 -4.62 2.94 -2.19
CA ILE A 343 -4.88 1.60 -1.62
C ILE A 343 -6.24 1.50 -0.91
N PRO A 344 -6.67 2.46 -0.08
CA PRO A 344 -7.95 2.33 0.63
C PRO A 344 -9.18 2.33 -0.30
N ILE A 345 -9.03 2.78 -1.54
CA ILE A 345 -10.10 2.80 -2.56
C ILE A 345 -10.24 1.44 -3.26
N THR A 346 -9.13 0.69 -3.35
CA THR A 346 -9.01 -0.57 -4.10
C THR A 346 -10.12 -1.58 -3.79
N PRO A 347 -10.49 -1.88 -2.52
CA PRO A 347 -11.52 -2.88 -2.25
C PRO A 347 -12.87 -2.55 -2.89
N SER A 348 -13.27 -1.28 -2.87
CA SER A 348 -14.54 -0.81 -3.47
C SER A 348 -14.50 -0.87 -5.00
N ILE A 349 -13.39 -0.53 -5.63
CA ILE A 349 -13.22 -0.58 -7.09
C ILE A 349 -13.23 -2.03 -7.58
N LEU A 350 -12.49 -2.93 -6.91
CA LEU A 350 -12.47 -4.35 -7.25
C LEU A 350 -13.84 -5.01 -7.04
N LEU A 351 -14.58 -4.62 -5.99
CA LEU A 351 -15.98 -5.03 -5.83
C LEU A 351 -16.82 -4.59 -7.03
N GLY A 352 -16.67 -3.35 -7.49
CA GLY A 352 -17.34 -2.83 -8.68
C GLY A 352 -17.04 -3.67 -9.92
N ALA A 353 -15.80 -4.03 -10.17
CA ALA A 353 -15.38 -4.90 -11.28
C ALA A 353 -16.07 -6.28 -11.22
N VAL A 354 -16.12 -6.89 -10.03
CA VAL A 354 -16.80 -8.19 -9.81
C VAL A 354 -18.32 -8.09 -10.05
N LEU A 355 -18.95 -6.98 -9.62
CA LEU A 355 -20.38 -6.73 -9.84
C LEU A 355 -20.67 -6.50 -11.33
N CYS A 356 -19.82 -5.73 -12.04
CA CYS A 356 -19.93 -5.55 -13.50
C CYS A 356 -19.81 -6.90 -14.25
N ALA A 357 -18.80 -7.71 -13.91
CA ALA A 357 -18.64 -9.05 -14.47
C ALA A 357 -19.88 -9.93 -14.24
N GLY A 358 -20.57 -9.73 -13.11
CA GLY A 358 -21.80 -10.44 -12.77
C GLY A 358 -22.99 -10.17 -13.68
N ARG A 359 -22.97 -9.10 -14.46
CA ARG A 359 -24.03 -8.74 -15.42
C ARG A 359 -23.87 -9.39 -16.79
N LEU A 360 -22.74 -10.03 -17.06
CA LEU A 360 -22.46 -10.64 -18.35
C LEU A 360 -23.08 -12.04 -18.46
N ARG A 361 -23.46 -12.44 -19.69
CA ARG A 361 -24.09 -13.75 -19.96
C ARG A 361 -23.30 -14.96 -19.43
N ARG A 362 -21.97 -14.84 -19.30
CA ARG A 362 -21.08 -15.89 -18.78
C ARG A 362 -20.31 -15.37 -17.55
N ALA A 363 -21.04 -14.79 -16.61
CA ALA A 363 -20.46 -14.11 -15.43
C ALA A 363 -19.37 -14.93 -14.70
N ALA A 364 -19.59 -16.24 -14.51
CA ALA A 364 -18.64 -17.11 -13.83
C ALA A 364 -17.29 -17.23 -14.59
N PHE A 365 -17.35 -17.36 -15.93
CA PHE A 365 -16.15 -17.38 -16.77
C PHE A 365 -15.42 -16.04 -16.78
N VAL A 366 -16.17 -14.93 -16.86
CA VAL A 366 -15.57 -13.59 -16.83
C VAL A 366 -14.86 -13.34 -15.50
N ARG A 367 -15.47 -13.75 -14.38
CA ARG A 367 -14.83 -13.66 -13.07
C ARG A 367 -13.57 -14.51 -12.97
N ALA A 368 -13.63 -15.75 -13.46
CA ALA A 368 -12.47 -16.62 -13.50
C ALA A 368 -11.35 -16.04 -14.40
N ALA A 369 -11.71 -15.49 -15.57
CA ALA A 369 -10.74 -14.81 -16.45
C ALA A 369 -10.10 -13.59 -15.77
N LEU A 370 -10.87 -12.76 -15.05
CA LEU A 370 -10.33 -11.65 -14.26
C LEU A 370 -9.30 -12.14 -13.23
N VAL A 371 -9.61 -13.23 -12.51
CA VAL A 371 -8.67 -13.81 -11.54
C VAL A 371 -7.39 -14.28 -12.21
N VAL A 372 -7.50 -14.97 -13.37
CA VAL A 372 -6.32 -15.42 -14.13
C VAL A 372 -5.47 -14.24 -14.61
N ILE A 373 -6.09 -13.15 -15.08
CA ILE A 373 -5.39 -11.94 -15.49
C ILE A 373 -4.64 -11.33 -14.30
N PHE A 374 -5.30 -11.19 -13.15
CA PHE A 374 -4.66 -10.64 -11.95
C PHE A 374 -3.53 -11.54 -11.44
N PHE A 375 -3.72 -12.86 -11.49
CA PHE A 375 -2.67 -13.83 -11.18
C PHE A 375 -1.47 -13.68 -12.12
N ALA A 376 -1.70 -13.58 -13.44
CA ALA A 376 -0.63 -13.40 -14.41
C ALA A 376 0.18 -12.12 -14.18
N PHE A 377 -0.47 -11.05 -13.69
CA PHE A 377 0.20 -9.82 -13.30
C PHE A 377 0.90 -9.91 -11.93
N ALA A 378 0.38 -10.72 -11.01
CA ALA A 378 1.02 -10.96 -9.71
C ALA A 378 2.32 -11.77 -9.86
N LEU A 379 2.39 -12.65 -10.85
CA LEU A 379 3.62 -13.30 -11.30
C LEU A 379 4.36 -12.31 -12.22
N ASP A 380 5.18 -11.46 -11.66
CA ASP A 380 6.04 -10.53 -12.42
C ASP A 380 7.49 -11.08 -12.51
N PRO A 381 7.78 -12.01 -13.42
CA PRO A 381 9.12 -12.62 -13.51
C PRO A 381 10.20 -11.61 -13.92
N ALA A 382 9.84 -10.54 -14.63
CA ALA A 382 10.80 -9.50 -15.01
C ALA A 382 11.13 -8.60 -13.82
N GLY A 383 10.11 -8.18 -13.05
CA GLY A 383 10.30 -7.44 -11.81
C GLY A 383 11.02 -8.28 -10.74
N LEU A 384 10.71 -9.58 -10.66
CA LEU A 384 11.44 -10.53 -9.81
C LEU A 384 12.92 -10.62 -10.20
N ALA A 385 13.22 -10.81 -11.48
CA ALA A 385 14.59 -10.86 -11.98
C ALA A 385 15.35 -9.55 -11.71
N ALA A 386 14.71 -8.40 -11.90
CA ALA A 386 15.29 -7.09 -11.59
C ALA A 386 15.58 -6.93 -10.09
N LYS A 387 14.66 -7.35 -9.22
CA LYS A 387 14.85 -7.32 -7.76
C LYS A 387 15.96 -8.27 -7.29
N LEU A 388 16.14 -9.41 -7.96
CA LEU A 388 17.23 -10.36 -7.67
C LEU A 388 18.57 -9.83 -8.16
N ALA A 389 18.59 -9.15 -9.31
CA ALA A 389 19.80 -8.57 -9.87
C ALA A 389 20.33 -7.39 -9.03
N ASP A 390 19.44 -6.64 -8.39
CA ASP A 390 19.80 -5.53 -7.48
C ASP A 390 18.93 -5.57 -6.19
N PRO A 391 19.18 -6.54 -5.29
CA PRO A 391 18.45 -6.66 -4.04
C PRO A 391 18.72 -5.54 -3.06
N THR A 392 19.69 -4.64 -3.36
CA THR A 392 20.22 -3.66 -2.41
C THR A 392 19.95 -2.21 -2.82
N ALA A 393 18.90 -1.96 -3.61
CA ALA A 393 18.60 -0.65 -4.19
C ALA A 393 18.69 0.56 -3.22
N TYR A 394 18.66 0.33 -1.91
CA TYR A 394 18.82 1.37 -0.88
C TYR A 394 19.93 1.09 0.14
N GLY A 395 20.63 0.03 0.05
CA GLY A 395 21.92 -0.36 0.66
C GLY A 395 22.30 0.11 2.06
N ALA A 396 21.41 0.73 2.86
CA ALA A 396 21.77 1.23 4.19
C ALA A 396 22.22 0.09 5.13
N GLU A 397 21.60 -1.08 5.03
CA GLU A 397 22.03 -2.27 5.75
C GLU A 397 23.40 -2.76 5.29
N THR A 398 23.60 -2.85 3.98
CA THR A 398 24.88 -3.25 3.37
C THR A 398 26.00 -2.27 3.72
N GLY A 399 25.70 -0.97 3.68
CA GLY A 399 26.64 0.08 4.09
C GLY A 399 27.00 0.01 5.57
N SER A 400 26.01 -0.25 6.43
CA SER A 400 26.25 -0.43 7.88
C SER A 400 27.07 -1.70 8.14
N ALA A 401 26.79 -2.81 7.45
CA ALA A 401 27.56 -4.04 7.55
C ALA A 401 29.02 -3.86 7.08
N PHE A 402 29.24 -3.06 6.03
CA PHE A 402 30.58 -2.69 5.58
C PHE A 402 31.35 -1.95 6.69
N ILE A 403 30.72 -0.94 7.31
CA ILE A 403 31.33 -0.16 8.39
C ILE A 403 31.64 -1.05 9.60
N MET A 404 30.71 -1.92 10.01
CA MET A 404 30.89 -2.83 11.16
C MET A 404 32.07 -3.77 10.97
N ARG A 405 32.26 -4.33 9.76
CA ARG A 405 33.41 -5.19 9.44
C ARG A 405 34.76 -4.49 9.60
N HIS A 406 34.79 -3.20 9.43
CA HIS A 406 35.99 -2.39 9.60
C HIS A 406 36.17 -1.79 11.00
N GLY A 407 35.25 -2.05 11.93
CA GLY A 407 35.38 -1.73 13.35
C GLY A 407 35.34 -0.23 13.70
N ALA A 408 34.64 0.59 12.92
CA ALA A 408 34.54 2.01 13.19
C ALA A 408 33.56 2.29 14.35
N ASP A 409 34.03 3.01 15.37
CA ASP A 409 33.24 3.36 16.58
C ASP A 409 32.44 4.66 16.40
N GLU A 410 32.82 5.50 15.44
CA GLU A 410 32.14 6.76 15.12
C GLU A 410 31.76 6.77 13.63
N VAL A 411 30.49 7.11 13.34
CA VAL A 411 29.94 7.16 12.00
C VAL A 411 29.42 8.57 11.73
N VAL A 412 29.95 9.21 10.70
CA VAL A 412 29.39 10.44 10.16
C VAL A 412 28.27 10.06 9.21
N PHE A 413 27.03 10.25 9.62
CA PHE A 413 25.87 10.04 8.79
C PHE A 413 25.54 11.31 7.98
N ILE A 414 25.67 11.22 6.67
CA ILE A 414 25.32 12.31 5.74
C ILE A 414 23.95 11.98 5.13
N CYS A 415 22.96 12.80 5.45
CA CYS A 415 21.60 12.64 4.90
C CYS A 415 21.38 13.66 3.77
N ASP A 416 21.31 13.15 2.54
CA ASP A 416 21.06 13.90 1.32
C ASP A 416 19.68 13.54 0.76
N HIS A 417 18.65 13.94 1.50
CA HIS A 417 17.25 13.72 1.18
C HIS A 417 16.47 15.03 1.33
N PRO A 418 15.58 15.39 0.40
CA PRO A 418 14.83 16.66 0.45
C PRO A 418 14.09 16.89 1.77
N VAL A 419 13.53 15.82 2.35
CA VAL A 419 12.76 15.86 3.60
C VAL A 419 13.64 16.06 4.84
N ALA A 420 14.95 15.80 4.75
CA ALA A 420 15.86 15.89 5.90
C ALA A 420 15.89 17.28 6.56
N LYS A 421 15.58 18.34 5.78
CA LYS A 421 15.52 19.73 6.28
C LYS A 421 14.49 19.97 7.37
N ILE A 422 13.43 19.16 7.40
CA ILE A 422 12.31 19.28 8.36
C ILE A 422 12.22 18.12 9.34
N MET A 423 13.06 17.11 9.16
CA MET A 423 13.12 15.96 10.07
C MET A 423 13.84 16.31 11.35
N ASP A 424 13.42 15.70 12.45
CA ASP A 424 14.11 15.83 13.73
C ASP A 424 15.50 15.19 13.65
N PRO A 425 16.58 15.90 14.03
CA PRO A 425 17.93 15.34 13.99
C PRO A 425 18.11 14.07 14.83
N GLY A 426 17.39 13.95 15.95
CA GLY A 426 17.41 12.76 16.78
C GLY A 426 16.80 11.55 16.08
N SER A 427 15.70 11.75 15.35
CA SER A 427 15.06 10.72 14.54
C SER A 427 15.96 10.25 13.39
N LEU A 428 16.64 11.19 12.71
CA LEU A 428 17.61 10.86 11.65
C LEU A 428 18.79 10.02 12.19
N ARG A 429 19.34 10.38 13.36
CA ARG A 429 20.40 9.57 14.00
C ARG A 429 19.92 8.18 14.37
N ARG A 430 18.68 8.05 14.85
CA ARG A 430 18.08 6.77 15.23
C ARG A 430 17.90 5.88 14.01
N MET A 431 17.41 6.44 12.91
CA MET A 431 17.28 5.72 11.65
C MET A 431 18.65 5.23 11.14
N ALA A 432 19.64 6.11 11.12
CA ALA A 432 21.01 5.76 10.72
C ALA A 432 21.64 4.69 11.64
N GLY A 433 21.33 4.74 12.93
CA GLY A 433 21.81 3.79 13.95
C GLY A 433 21.07 2.44 13.97
N PHE A 434 19.95 2.32 13.26
CA PHE A 434 19.06 1.16 13.38
C PHE A 434 19.76 -0.19 13.16
N PHE A 435 20.53 -0.32 12.07
CA PHE A 435 21.24 -1.57 11.74
C PHE A 435 22.38 -1.88 12.71
N PHE A 436 23.04 -0.88 13.26
CA PHE A 436 24.06 -1.05 14.29
C PHE A 436 23.45 -1.55 15.60
N GLN A 437 22.41 -0.87 16.08
CA GLN A 437 21.72 -1.20 17.34
C GLN A 437 21.08 -2.60 17.30
N ARG A 438 20.49 -2.97 16.15
CA ARG A 438 19.83 -4.26 15.94
C ARG A 438 20.74 -5.47 16.20
N VAL A 439 22.04 -5.32 15.94
CA VAL A 439 23.06 -6.34 16.16
C VAL A 439 23.94 -6.08 17.37
N GLY A 440 23.57 -5.11 18.22
CA GLY A 440 24.32 -4.77 19.43
C GLY A 440 25.65 -4.05 19.16
N TYR A 441 25.85 -3.49 17.97
CA TYR A 441 27.05 -2.72 17.65
C TYR A 441 26.92 -1.28 18.14
N SER A 442 27.83 -0.86 19.02
CA SER A 442 27.85 0.50 19.54
C SER A 442 28.61 1.42 18.58
N ALA A 443 27.88 2.29 17.89
CA ALA A 443 28.46 3.34 17.06
C ALA A 443 27.88 4.70 17.46
N LYS A 444 28.76 5.69 17.62
CA LYS A 444 28.35 7.09 17.81
C LYS A 444 27.99 7.68 16.44
N ILE A 445 26.73 8.10 16.27
CA ILE A 445 26.26 8.69 15.02
C ILE A 445 26.34 10.22 15.11
N ASP A 446 27.19 10.82 14.25
CA ASP A 446 27.18 12.25 14.00
C ASP A 446 26.43 12.57 12.71
N LEU A 447 25.53 13.57 12.74
CA LEU A 447 24.61 13.85 11.64
C LEU A 447 25.05 15.12 10.89
N LEU A 448 25.18 14.98 9.56
CA LEU A 448 25.29 16.08 8.63
C LEU A 448 24.12 16.03 7.63
N VAL A 449 23.47 17.17 7.39
CA VAL A 449 22.33 17.26 6.46
C VAL A 449 22.72 18.11 5.25
N VAL A 450 22.53 17.56 4.06
CA VAL A 450 22.77 18.27 2.81
C VAL A 450 21.57 19.19 2.53
N THR A 451 21.84 20.51 2.43
CA THR A 451 20.81 21.52 2.18
C THR A 451 20.88 22.11 0.79
N SER A 452 22.05 22.02 0.14
CA SER A 452 22.30 22.50 -1.23
C SER A 452 23.36 21.62 -1.91
N LYS A 453 23.56 21.79 -3.22
CA LYS A 453 24.61 21.08 -3.97
C LYS A 453 26.01 21.38 -3.48
N ASP A 454 26.28 22.64 -3.16
CA ASP A 454 27.58 23.07 -2.69
C ASP A 454 27.91 22.50 -1.31
N ASP A 455 26.87 22.25 -0.50
CA ASP A 455 27.00 21.57 0.79
C ASP A 455 27.52 20.15 0.66
N ALA A 456 27.13 19.39 -0.37
CA ALA A 456 27.55 18.00 -0.51
C ALA A 456 29.08 17.85 -0.57
N ASN A 457 29.75 18.67 -1.40
CA ASN A 457 31.22 18.65 -1.49
C ASN A 457 31.89 19.12 -0.18
N ARG A 458 31.37 20.20 0.41
CA ARG A 458 31.88 20.73 1.68
C ARG A 458 31.75 19.69 2.80
N LEU A 459 30.62 19.00 2.90
CA LEU A 459 30.38 17.98 3.92
C LEU A 459 31.22 16.72 3.68
N ALA A 460 31.46 16.33 2.41
CA ALA A 460 32.36 15.21 2.09
C ALA A 460 33.81 15.53 2.56
N VAL A 461 34.32 16.72 2.26
CA VAL A 461 35.64 17.17 2.74
C VAL A 461 35.70 17.24 4.26
N GLN A 462 34.66 17.80 4.89
CA GLN A 462 34.57 17.87 6.35
C GLN A 462 34.55 16.48 7.00
N ALA A 463 33.82 15.52 6.43
CA ALA A 463 33.77 14.15 6.92
C ALA A 463 35.09 13.42 6.69
N ALA A 464 35.72 13.60 5.51
CA ALA A 464 37.00 12.99 5.16
C ALA A 464 38.16 13.48 6.05
N SER A 465 38.10 14.67 6.60
CA SER A 465 39.13 15.20 7.49
C SER A 465 39.12 14.63 8.93
N ARG A 466 38.07 13.89 9.31
CA ARG A 466 37.93 13.32 10.66
C ARG A 466 38.70 12.01 10.80
N PRO A 467 39.62 11.86 11.77
CA PRO A 467 40.36 10.61 11.96
C PRO A 467 39.48 9.53 12.58
N ARG A 468 39.72 8.27 12.22
CA ARG A 468 39.07 7.07 12.79
C ARG A 468 37.52 7.03 12.71
N THR A 469 36.93 7.75 11.79
CA THR A 469 35.51 7.76 11.56
C THR A 469 35.17 6.93 10.32
N ALA A 470 33.94 6.42 10.24
CA ALA A 470 33.35 5.95 9.00
C ALA A 470 32.34 7.00 8.49
N ILE A 471 32.01 6.92 7.21
CA ILE A 471 30.98 7.74 6.58
C ILE A 471 29.87 6.82 6.09
N LEU A 472 28.64 7.14 6.47
CA LEU A 472 27.44 6.54 5.92
C LEU A 472 26.64 7.66 5.23
N TRP A 473 26.63 7.68 3.91
CA TRP A 473 25.96 8.69 3.11
C TRP A 473 24.73 8.11 2.46
N LEU A 474 23.55 8.52 2.90
CA LEU A 474 22.27 8.21 2.29
C LEU A 474 21.89 9.35 1.34
N TYR A 475 21.68 9.03 0.06
CA TYR A 475 21.25 9.99 -0.94
C TYR A 475 19.94 9.55 -1.61
N ASN A 476 19.05 10.52 -1.81
CA ASN A 476 17.83 10.37 -2.59
C ASN A 476 17.59 11.68 -3.38
N ARG A 477 17.91 11.65 -4.66
CA ARG A 477 17.93 12.79 -5.58
C ARG A 477 16.90 12.61 -6.71
N THR A 478 15.74 12.05 -6.40
CA THR A 478 14.66 11.83 -7.35
C THR A 478 13.93 13.11 -7.76
N ASP A 479 14.17 14.23 -7.07
CA ASP A 479 13.66 15.53 -7.45
C ASP A 479 14.40 16.05 -8.69
N ASN A 480 13.67 16.35 -9.75
CA ASN A 480 14.20 16.83 -11.04
C ASN A 480 14.95 18.19 -10.98
N THR A 481 15.12 18.76 -9.79
CA THR A 481 15.70 20.09 -9.60
C THR A 481 17.21 20.05 -9.30
N SER A 482 17.75 18.92 -8.89
CA SER A 482 19.18 18.77 -8.63
C SER A 482 19.87 18.07 -9.82
N ALA A 483 20.93 18.66 -10.36
CA ALA A 483 21.75 18.01 -11.38
C ALA A 483 22.23 16.66 -10.83
N ARG A 484 21.97 15.61 -11.58
CA ARG A 484 22.29 14.20 -11.33
C ARG A 484 23.80 14.00 -11.11
N THR A 485 24.28 14.26 -9.90
CA THR A 485 25.66 13.96 -9.53
C THR A 485 25.63 12.97 -8.39
N HIS A 486 26.35 11.86 -8.56
CA HIS A 486 26.70 10.98 -7.46
C HIS A 486 27.22 11.80 -6.28
N PRO A 487 27.01 11.38 -5.03
CA PRO A 487 27.76 11.95 -3.93
C PRO A 487 29.25 11.89 -4.30
N PRO A 488 30.04 12.94 -4.04
CA PRO A 488 31.45 12.92 -4.38
C PRO A 488 32.11 11.72 -3.68
N ALA A 489 32.83 10.90 -4.46
CA ALA A 489 33.51 9.75 -3.89
C ALA A 489 34.58 10.26 -2.92
N VAL A 490 34.39 9.98 -1.64
CA VAL A 490 35.32 10.39 -0.59
C VAL A 490 36.74 9.87 -0.83
N SER A 491 36.86 8.69 -1.46
CA SER A 491 38.14 8.13 -1.92
C SER A 491 38.84 8.96 -3.00
N GLN A 492 38.11 9.80 -3.76
CA GLN A 492 38.71 10.76 -4.70
C GLN A 492 39.21 12.01 -4.02
N ILE A 493 38.62 12.37 -2.86
CA ILE A 493 39.05 13.51 -2.05
C ILE A 493 40.31 13.13 -1.24
N ASP A 494 40.29 11.92 -0.65
CA ASP A 494 41.40 11.40 0.15
C ASP A 494 41.57 9.89 -0.11
N PRO A 495 42.67 9.46 -0.76
CA PRO A 495 42.93 8.07 -1.10
C PRO A 495 43.08 7.12 0.09
N ARG A 496 43.16 7.63 1.33
CA ARG A 496 43.12 6.81 2.55
C ARG A 496 41.75 6.20 2.83
N TRP A 497 40.71 6.63 2.13
CA TRP A 497 39.37 6.12 2.28
C TRP A 497 39.06 5.03 1.27
N THR A 498 38.45 3.94 1.75
CA THR A 498 37.85 2.90 0.91
C THR A 498 36.36 3.03 1.01
N CYS A 499 35.67 3.11 -0.15
CA CYS A 499 34.21 3.31 -0.21
C CYS A 499 33.54 2.16 -0.94
N GLN A 500 32.37 1.77 -0.44
CA GLN A 500 31.41 0.90 -1.11
C GLN A 500 30.14 1.70 -1.38
N THR A 501 29.69 1.73 -2.64
CA THR A 501 28.43 2.37 -3.03
C THR A 501 27.43 1.31 -3.45
N VAL A 502 26.20 1.44 -2.97
CA VAL A 502 25.06 0.57 -3.27
C VAL A 502 23.88 1.41 -3.68
N GLY A 503 23.26 1.08 -4.80
CA GLY A 503 22.19 1.84 -5.44
C GLY A 503 22.61 2.46 -6.76
N ASP A 504 21.73 3.28 -7.33
CA ASP A 504 22.00 3.99 -8.58
C ASP A 504 22.48 5.44 -8.32
N GLY A 505 22.69 6.20 -9.39
CA GLY A 505 23.13 7.61 -9.28
C GLY A 505 22.08 8.56 -8.69
N GLN A 506 20.84 8.09 -8.50
CA GLN A 506 19.75 8.91 -7.95
C GLN A 506 19.43 8.56 -6.49
N VAL A 507 19.45 7.26 -6.16
CA VAL A 507 19.11 6.77 -4.82
C VAL A 507 20.10 5.69 -4.40
N GLY A 508 20.59 5.77 -3.17
CA GLY A 508 21.47 4.76 -2.65
C GLY A 508 22.20 5.17 -1.37
N THR A 509 23.20 4.35 -1.05
CA THR A 509 24.05 4.53 0.12
C THR A 509 25.51 4.39 -0.28
N MET A 510 26.35 5.30 0.16
CA MET A 510 27.80 5.20 0.11
C MET A 510 28.33 5.03 1.54
N ALA A 511 29.03 3.93 1.78
CA ALA A 511 29.71 3.66 3.03
C ALA A 511 31.22 3.73 2.81
N CYS A 512 31.94 4.52 3.61
CA CYS A 512 33.36 4.72 3.52
C CYS A 512 34.04 4.51 4.86
N VAL A 513 35.25 3.90 4.84
CA VAL A 513 36.10 3.70 6.01
C VAL A 513 37.54 4.09 5.69
N GLN A 514 38.30 4.55 6.67
CA GLN A 514 39.74 4.84 6.48
C GLN A 514 40.57 3.55 6.48
N ALA A 515 41.52 3.46 5.56
CA ALA A 515 42.54 2.41 5.56
C ALA A 515 43.33 2.44 6.86
N GLY A 516 43.34 1.36 7.63
CA GLY A 516 44.06 1.28 8.92
C GLY A 516 43.17 1.29 10.18
N THR A 517 41.84 1.45 10.05
CA THR A 517 40.90 1.05 11.09
C THR A 517 40.91 -0.50 11.10
N GLY A 518 41.48 -1.08 12.18
CA GLY A 518 41.82 -2.51 12.22
C GLY A 518 40.62 -3.41 11.94
N VAL A 519 40.83 -4.39 11.05
CA VAL A 519 39.92 -5.51 10.88
C VAL A 519 39.82 -6.23 12.21
N ARG A 520 38.72 -6.11 12.95
CA ARG A 520 38.42 -7.04 14.05
C ARG A 520 38.16 -8.40 13.40
N ALA A 521 39.13 -9.32 13.53
CA ALA A 521 38.88 -10.73 13.25
C ALA A 521 37.77 -11.20 14.19
N GLY A 522 36.58 -11.45 13.61
CA GLY A 522 35.45 -12.05 14.29
C GLY A 522 35.55 -13.57 14.33
#